data_16a4c87557c34070883f4120ca3710cc
#
_entry.id   16a4c87557c34070883f4120ca3710cc
#
_cell.length_a   1.000
_cell.length_b   1.000
_cell.length_c   1.000
_cell.angle_alpha   90.00
_cell.angle_beta   90.00
_cell.angle_gamma   90.00
#
_symmetry.space_group_name_H-M   'P 1'
#
loop_
_entity.id
_entity.type
_entity.pdbx_description
1 polymer ?
#
loop_
_entity_poly.entity_id
_entity_poly.type
_entity_poly.pdbx_seq_one_letter_code
_entity_poly.pdbx_strand_id
1 'polypeptide(L)'
;IALMGGEGSGALNFGWRDFEPVAATGEFCLFPMVRKDSDINSVQDLLSAAKSKPDSLIFGANLGAINHLAGVMLQELVPGAKFRFVQIGGGTANYTALTGAQTNATVLSGAEVVKFTRMPDGSENPEAQIKPLAYTGSERFEQLSQLPTMKELGYDMEFCIKSWWFAPKGTPQEAIDGFASALQASTSTDRYQKFLESKGFANLFLGGNDLQQDLQNTWTAIQPVAKLAAKK
;
A
#
# COMPACT_ATOMS: atom_id res chain seq x y z
N ILE A 1 7.01 6.40 -2.07
CA ILE A 1 7.27 4.94 -2.11
C ILE A 1 7.89 4.54 -3.46
N ALA A 2 7.27 4.84 -4.60
CA ALA A 2 7.82 4.46 -5.90
C ALA A 2 9.24 5.01 -6.14
N LEU A 3 9.51 6.26 -5.76
CA LEU A 3 10.85 6.86 -5.81
C LEU A 3 11.85 6.10 -4.92
N MET A 4 11.46 5.81 -3.69
CA MET A 4 12.29 5.04 -2.75
C MET A 4 12.52 3.60 -3.25
N GLY A 5 11.51 2.96 -3.83
CA GLY A 5 11.66 1.65 -4.45
C GLY A 5 12.62 1.66 -5.63
N GLY A 6 12.53 2.67 -6.49
CA GLY A 6 13.43 2.84 -7.63
C GLY A 6 14.89 3.09 -7.23
N GLU A 7 15.12 3.96 -6.26
CA GLU A 7 16.44 4.20 -5.66
C GLU A 7 16.99 2.93 -4.99
N GLY A 8 16.19 2.30 -4.11
CA GLY A 8 16.60 1.11 -3.35
C GLY A 8 16.91 -0.12 -4.23
N SER A 9 16.23 -0.26 -5.36
CA SER A 9 16.50 -1.31 -6.36
C SER A 9 17.67 -1.01 -7.30
N GLY A 10 18.14 0.25 -7.34
CA GLY A 10 19.13 0.72 -8.31
C GLY A 10 18.55 1.03 -9.70
N ALA A 11 17.23 1.04 -9.86
CA ALA A 11 16.56 1.43 -11.11
C ALA A 11 16.60 2.95 -11.36
N LEU A 12 16.77 3.74 -10.29
CA LEU A 12 16.97 5.18 -10.37
C LEU A 12 18.33 5.54 -9.76
N ASN A 13 18.99 6.52 -10.34
CA ASN A 13 20.26 7.09 -9.86
C ASN A 13 20.05 8.35 -9.01
N PHE A 14 18.83 8.65 -8.61
CA PHE A 14 18.45 9.72 -7.71
C PHE A 14 17.37 9.19 -6.73
N GLY A 15 17.20 9.89 -5.62
CA GLY A 15 16.28 9.49 -4.56
C GLY A 15 15.54 10.68 -3.94
N TRP A 16 14.82 10.40 -2.87
CA TRP A 16 14.03 11.43 -2.20
C TRP A 16 14.89 12.55 -1.56
N ARG A 17 16.17 12.26 -1.26
CA ARG A 17 17.12 13.23 -0.70
C ARG A 17 17.62 14.26 -1.71
N ASP A 18 17.36 14.04 -2.98
CA ASP A 18 17.68 15.00 -4.06
C ASP A 18 16.61 16.10 -4.21
N PHE A 19 15.58 16.07 -3.34
CA PHE A 19 14.50 17.04 -3.27
C PHE A 19 14.42 17.68 -1.89
N GLU A 20 13.68 18.79 -1.77
CA GLU A 20 13.32 19.39 -0.49
C GLU A 20 11.95 18.86 -0.06
N PRO A 21 11.83 18.15 1.07
CA PRO A 21 10.54 17.69 1.59
C PRO A 21 9.70 18.89 2.06
N VAL A 22 8.45 18.93 1.67
CA VAL A 22 7.51 20.02 2.02
C VAL A 22 6.53 19.54 3.09
N ALA A 23 5.75 18.50 2.79
CA ALA A 23 4.75 17.93 3.69
C ALA A 23 4.38 16.50 3.26
N ALA A 24 3.67 15.80 4.14
CA ALA A 24 2.87 14.65 3.76
C ALA A 24 1.40 14.91 4.11
N THR A 25 0.51 14.50 3.20
CA THR A 25 -0.94 14.67 3.39
C THR A 25 -1.66 13.39 2.98
N GLY A 26 -2.64 12.97 3.77
CA GLY A 26 -3.44 11.80 3.48
C GLY A 26 -2.64 10.49 3.41
N GLU A 27 -3.18 9.46 4.01
CA GLU A 27 -2.58 8.13 4.08
C GLU A 27 -3.59 7.07 3.67
N PHE A 28 -3.12 6.04 2.98
CA PHE A 28 -3.89 4.83 2.76
C PHE A 28 -3.01 3.58 2.87
N CYS A 29 -3.59 2.52 3.38
CA CYS A 29 -2.90 1.25 3.51
C CYS A 29 -3.57 0.21 2.60
N LEU A 30 -3.02 -0.98 2.54
CA LEU A 30 -3.38 -1.98 1.55
C LEU A 30 -4.06 -3.19 2.20
N PHE A 31 -4.73 -3.96 1.35
CA PHE A 31 -5.41 -5.19 1.72
C PHE A 31 -4.88 -6.33 0.86
N PRO A 32 -4.24 -7.35 1.42
CA PRO A 32 -4.05 -8.64 0.74
C PRO A 32 -5.39 -9.24 0.35
N MET A 33 -5.53 -9.58 -0.92
CA MET A 33 -6.77 -10.02 -1.55
C MET A 33 -6.61 -11.36 -2.23
N VAL A 34 -7.67 -12.16 -2.16
CA VAL A 34 -7.83 -13.39 -2.95
C VAL A 34 -9.23 -13.43 -3.56
N ARG A 35 -9.50 -14.35 -4.47
CA ARG A 35 -10.87 -14.58 -4.95
C ARG A 35 -11.77 -15.07 -3.83
N LYS A 36 -13.06 -14.73 -3.89
CA LYS A 36 -14.05 -15.12 -2.86
C LYS A 36 -14.24 -16.65 -2.79
N ASP A 37 -14.14 -17.33 -3.92
CA ASP A 37 -14.25 -18.78 -4.05
C ASP A 37 -12.94 -19.55 -3.79
N SER A 38 -11.86 -18.87 -3.40
CA SER A 38 -10.60 -19.49 -3.03
C SER A 38 -10.71 -20.22 -1.69
N ASP A 39 -10.01 -21.34 -1.56
CA ASP A 39 -9.81 -22.06 -0.29
C ASP A 39 -8.93 -21.29 0.72
N ILE A 40 -8.25 -20.22 0.28
CA ILE A 40 -7.48 -19.33 1.13
C ILE A 40 -8.43 -18.38 1.85
N ASN A 41 -8.51 -18.47 3.18
CA ASN A 41 -9.43 -17.68 4.00
C ASN A 41 -8.74 -16.75 5.00
N SER A 42 -7.41 -16.84 5.11
CA SER A 42 -6.59 -16.03 6.00
C SER A 42 -5.24 -15.69 5.38
N VAL A 43 -4.53 -14.72 5.96
CA VAL A 43 -3.13 -14.44 5.63
C VAL A 43 -2.26 -15.68 5.92
N GLN A 44 -2.56 -16.40 6.99
CA GLN A 44 -1.85 -17.62 7.35
C GLN A 44 -2.00 -18.70 6.26
N ASP A 45 -3.19 -18.91 5.72
CA ASP A 45 -3.43 -19.85 4.62
C ASP A 45 -2.63 -19.46 3.38
N LEU A 46 -2.66 -18.15 3.03
CA LEU A 46 -1.94 -17.62 1.88
C LEU A 46 -0.43 -17.87 1.99
N LEU A 47 0.15 -17.53 3.13
CA LEU A 47 1.59 -17.70 3.36
C LEU A 47 1.98 -19.17 3.51
N SER A 48 1.14 -20.00 4.13
CA SER A 48 1.36 -21.44 4.24
C SER A 48 1.33 -22.13 2.87
N ALA A 49 0.40 -21.75 2.00
CA ALA A 49 0.33 -22.25 0.64
C ALA A 49 1.56 -21.83 -0.18
N ALA A 50 1.98 -20.55 -0.07
CA ALA A 50 3.18 -20.04 -0.72
C ALA A 50 4.48 -20.71 -0.23
N LYS A 51 4.51 -21.13 1.05
CA LYS A 51 5.65 -21.87 1.62
C LYS A 51 5.64 -23.35 1.21
N SER A 52 4.47 -23.99 1.21
CA SER A 52 4.36 -25.44 0.91
C SER A 52 4.68 -25.75 -0.55
N LYS A 53 4.36 -24.83 -1.46
CA LYS A 53 4.63 -24.92 -2.89
C LYS A 53 5.17 -23.57 -3.41
N PRO A 54 6.48 -23.30 -3.21
CA PRO A 54 7.07 -22.05 -3.67
C PRO A 54 6.79 -21.76 -5.16
N ASP A 55 6.53 -20.50 -5.50
CA ASP A 55 6.23 -20.00 -6.84
C ASP A 55 4.93 -20.57 -7.49
N SER A 56 4.13 -21.36 -6.77
CA SER A 56 2.87 -21.90 -7.28
C SER A 56 1.73 -20.87 -7.30
N LEU A 57 1.74 -19.93 -6.35
CA LEU A 57 0.74 -18.86 -6.29
C LEU A 57 1.21 -17.65 -7.12
N ILE A 58 0.37 -17.29 -8.09
CA ILE A 58 0.60 -16.11 -8.94
C ILE A 58 0.11 -14.87 -8.20
N PHE A 59 1.02 -13.92 -7.96
CA PHE A 59 0.71 -12.64 -7.35
C PHE A 59 0.71 -11.54 -8.42
N GLY A 60 -0.45 -10.95 -8.67
CA GLY A 60 -0.61 -9.87 -9.62
C GLY A 60 -0.10 -8.55 -9.04
N ALA A 61 0.76 -7.85 -9.80
CA ALA A 61 1.33 -6.57 -9.38
C ALA A 61 1.67 -5.68 -10.57
N ASN A 62 1.99 -4.43 -10.31
CA ASN A 62 2.78 -3.57 -11.18
C ASN A 62 4.23 -3.65 -10.68
N LEU A 63 5.08 -4.36 -11.42
CA LEU A 63 6.45 -4.67 -10.97
C LEU A 63 7.25 -3.38 -10.67
N GLY A 64 7.88 -3.34 -9.51
CA GLY A 64 8.59 -2.16 -9.00
C GLY A 64 7.69 -1.12 -8.32
N ALA A 65 6.36 -1.22 -8.43
CA ALA A 65 5.42 -0.30 -7.79
C ALA A 65 4.99 -0.79 -6.39
N ILE A 66 4.10 -0.04 -5.77
CA ILE A 66 3.63 -0.20 -4.39
C ILE A 66 3.07 -1.61 -4.12
N ASN A 67 2.23 -2.12 -5.02
CA ASN A 67 1.62 -3.43 -4.86
C ASN A 67 2.61 -4.59 -5.02
N HIS A 68 3.68 -4.42 -5.81
CA HIS A 68 4.79 -5.37 -5.85
C HIS A 68 5.57 -5.37 -4.54
N LEU A 69 5.96 -4.19 -4.05
CA LEU A 69 6.69 -4.06 -2.78
C LEU A 69 5.91 -4.66 -1.61
N ALA A 70 4.61 -4.37 -1.54
CA ALA A 70 3.73 -4.97 -0.52
C ALA A 70 3.66 -6.50 -0.62
N GLY A 71 3.59 -7.04 -1.84
CA GLY A 71 3.63 -8.49 -2.08
C GLY A 71 4.95 -9.13 -1.65
N VAL A 72 6.09 -8.46 -1.90
CA VAL A 72 7.41 -8.92 -1.44
C VAL A 72 7.50 -8.86 0.08
N MET A 73 7.04 -7.76 0.72
CA MET A 73 6.99 -7.69 2.18
C MET A 73 6.15 -8.83 2.77
N LEU A 74 4.97 -9.08 2.20
CA LEU A 74 4.10 -10.16 2.63
C LEU A 74 4.79 -11.54 2.53
N GLN A 75 5.50 -11.80 1.45
CA GLN A 75 6.28 -13.03 1.25
C GLN A 75 7.36 -13.22 2.32
N GLU A 76 8.07 -12.14 2.69
CA GLU A 76 9.19 -12.17 3.63
C GLU A 76 8.74 -12.42 5.10
N LEU A 77 7.44 -12.31 5.40
CA LEU A 77 6.90 -12.60 6.74
C LEU A 77 7.08 -14.06 7.16
N VAL A 78 7.18 -14.99 6.19
CA VAL A 78 7.36 -16.41 6.48
C VAL A 78 8.54 -16.96 5.68
N PRO A 79 9.63 -17.36 6.34
CA PRO A 79 10.80 -17.94 5.65
C PRO A 79 10.42 -19.11 4.74
N GLY A 80 10.78 -18.99 3.47
CA GLY A 80 10.52 -20.01 2.44
C GLY A 80 9.19 -19.81 1.69
N ALA A 81 8.31 -18.90 2.11
CA ALA A 81 7.15 -18.52 1.29
C ALA A 81 7.63 -17.80 0.02
N LYS A 82 7.07 -18.15 -1.14
CA LYS A 82 7.38 -17.50 -2.42
C LYS A 82 6.16 -17.40 -3.30
N PHE A 83 5.95 -16.17 -3.81
CA PHE A 83 4.98 -15.88 -4.85
C PHE A 83 5.67 -15.76 -6.21
N ARG A 84 5.00 -16.19 -7.26
CA ARG A 84 5.35 -15.85 -8.63
C ARG A 84 4.71 -14.51 -9.00
N PHE A 85 5.48 -13.43 -8.95
CA PHE A 85 5.00 -12.11 -9.34
C PHE A 85 4.84 -11.99 -10.86
N VAL A 86 3.73 -11.40 -11.29
CA VAL A 86 3.46 -11.14 -12.71
C VAL A 86 3.05 -9.68 -12.92
N GLN A 87 3.52 -9.11 -14.05
CA GLN A 87 3.16 -7.76 -14.45
C GLN A 87 1.70 -7.72 -14.91
N ILE A 88 0.86 -7.05 -14.12
CA ILE A 88 -0.56 -6.82 -14.43
C ILE A 88 -0.83 -5.32 -14.59
N GLY A 89 -0.46 -4.50 -13.58
CA GLY A 89 -0.69 -3.06 -13.58
C GLY A 89 -1.22 -2.54 -12.25
N GLY A 90 -2.04 -1.48 -12.31
CA GLY A 90 -2.67 -0.88 -11.13
C GLY A 90 -3.81 -1.72 -10.55
N GLY A 91 -4.47 -1.21 -9.51
CA GLY A 91 -5.44 -1.97 -8.73
C GLY A 91 -6.63 -2.49 -9.54
N THR A 92 -7.22 -1.68 -10.43
CA THR A 92 -8.35 -2.16 -11.29
C THR A 92 -7.91 -3.30 -12.21
N ALA A 93 -6.71 -3.23 -12.80
CA ALA A 93 -6.19 -4.32 -13.63
C ALA A 93 -5.93 -5.59 -12.80
N ASN A 94 -5.40 -5.43 -11.59
CA ASN A 94 -5.20 -6.55 -10.67
C ASN A 94 -6.52 -7.16 -10.20
N TYR A 95 -7.56 -6.35 -9.95
CA TYR A 95 -8.91 -6.85 -9.67
C TYR A 95 -9.42 -7.73 -10.83
N THR A 96 -9.32 -7.23 -12.06
CA THR A 96 -9.78 -7.98 -13.25
C THR A 96 -9.00 -9.29 -13.42
N ALA A 97 -7.66 -9.27 -13.26
CA ALA A 97 -6.84 -10.47 -13.35
C ALA A 97 -7.16 -11.48 -12.24
N LEU A 98 -7.44 -11.00 -11.01
CA LEU A 98 -7.78 -11.85 -9.88
C LEU A 98 -9.16 -12.52 -10.09
N THR A 99 -10.19 -11.76 -10.47
CA THR A 99 -11.53 -12.28 -10.73
C THR A 99 -11.57 -13.20 -11.94
N GLY A 100 -10.74 -12.92 -12.96
CA GLY A 100 -10.55 -13.78 -14.15
C GLY A 100 -9.65 -15.00 -13.91
N ALA A 101 -9.28 -15.31 -12.67
CA ALA A 101 -8.42 -16.43 -12.29
C ALA A 101 -7.03 -16.46 -12.97
N GLN A 102 -6.56 -15.31 -13.48
CA GLN A 102 -5.20 -15.16 -14.03
C GLN A 102 -4.15 -15.04 -12.91
N THR A 103 -4.57 -14.58 -11.73
CA THR A 103 -3.75 -14.49 -10.53
C THR A 103 -4.47 -15.11 -9.34
N ASN A 104 -3.72 -15.52 -8.31
CA ASN A 104 -4.26 -16.10 -7.08
C ASN A 104 -4.41 -15.07 -5.97
N ALA A 105 -3.54 -14.06 -5.96
CA ALA A 105 -3.52 -13.02 -4.94
C ALA A 105 -3.04 -11.67 -5.53
N THR A 106 -3.34 -10.60 -4.84
CA THR A 106 -2.85 -9.25 -5.07
C THR A 106 -3.00 -8.41 -3.80
N VAL A 107 -2.66 -7.12 -3.85
CA VAL A 107 -3.07 -6.13 -2.85
C VAL A 107 -3.83 -5.00 -3.52
N LEU A 108 -4.86 -4.50 -2.83
CA LEU A 108 -5.69 -3.37 -3.28
C LEU A 108 -5.73 -2.27 -2.20
N SER A 109 -6.02 -1.04 -2.61
CA SER A 109 -6.28 0.08 -1.71
C SER A 109 -7.68 0.00 -1.08
N GLY A 110 -7.90 0.73 0.02
CA GLY A 110 -9.20 0.78 0.70
C GLY A 110 -10.35 1.19 -0.23
N ALA A 111 -10.12 2.21 -1.08
CA ALA A 111 -11.14 2.65 -2.05
C ALA A 111 -11.53 1.54 -3.04
N GLU A 112 -10.57 0.75 -3.50
CA GLU A 112 -10.83 -0.37 -4.42
C GLU A 112 -11.54 -1.51 -3.72
N VAL A 113 -11.11 -1.85 -2.49
CA VAL A 113 -11.77 -2.90 -1.70
C VAL A 113 -13.22 -2.53 -1.42
N VAL A 114 -13.48 -1.32 -0.94
CA VAL A 114 -14.86 -0.83 -0.70
C VAL A 114 -15.67 -0.88 -2.00
N LYS A 115 -15.15 -0.32 -3.09
CA LYS A 115 -15.81 -0.31 -4.40
C LYS A 115 -16.24 -1.70 -4.88
N PHE A 116 -15.42 -2.73 -4.64
CA PHE A 116 -15.65 -4.07 -5.18
C PHE A 116 -16.34 -5.03 -4.20
N THR A 117 -16.39 -4.67 -2.91
CA THR A 117 -16.93 -5.57 -1.86
C THR A 117 -18.11 -4.97 -1.09
N ARG A 118 -18.44 -3.69 -1.31
CA ARG A 118 -19.54 -3.01 -0.62
C ARG A 118 -20.57 -2.45 -1.60
N MET A 119 -21.81 -2.40 -1.14
CA MET A 119 -22.89 -1.66 -1.78
C MET A 119 -22.79 -0.16 -1.42
N PRO A 120 -23.48 0.75 -2.14
CA PRO A 120 -23.49 2.18 -1.84
C PRO A 120 -23.95 2.55 -0.43
N ASP A 121 -24.77 1.70 0.21
CA ASP A 121 -25.22 1.86 1.59
C ASP A 121 -24.24 1.31 2.64
N GLY A 122 -23.05 0.83 2.22
CA GLY A 122 -22.03 0.25 3.07
C GLY A 122 -22.23 -1.24 3.42
N SER A 123 -23.35 -1.86 3.04
CA SER A 123 -23.59 -3.29 3.23
C SER A 123 -22.64 -4.14 2.37
N GLU A 124 -22.50 -5.42 2.71
CA GLU A 124 -21.74 -6.33 1.87
C GLU A 124 -22.37 -6.50 0.49
N ASN A 125 -21.53 -6.46 -0.55
CA ASN A 125 -21.96 -6.77 -1.89
C ASN A 125 -22.03 -8.30 -2.03
N PRO A 126 -23.25 -8.92 -2.19
CA PRO A 126 -23.39 -10.36 -2.34
C PRO A 126 -22.68 -10.90 -3.60
N GLU A 127 -22.55 -10.06 -4.63
CA GLU A 127 -21.88 -10.37 -5.91
C GLU A 127 -20.37 -10.13 -5.87
N ALA A 128 -19.79 -9.76 -4.71
CA ALA A 128 -18.36 -9.57 -4.60
C ALA A 128 -17.60 -10.84 -4.98
N GLN A 129 -16.63 -10.72 -5.88
CA GLN A 129 -15.86 -11.85 -6.39
C GLN A 129 -14.49 -11.99 -5.70
N ILE A 130 -14.16 -11.06 -4.80
CA ILE A 130 -12.92 -11.04 -4.03
C ILE A 130 -13.21 -10.90 -2.55
N LYS A 131 -12.25 -11.32 -1.72
CA LYS A 131 -12.28 -11.11 -0.27
C LYS A 131 -10.94 -10.59 0.24
N PRO A 132 -10.95 -9.58 1.13
CA PRO A 132 -9.77 -9.14 1.85
C PRO A 132 -9.42 -10.13 2.95
N LEU A 133 -8.11 -10.32 3.21
CA LEU A 133 -7.63 -11.22 4.25
C LEU A 133 -7.20 -10.48 5.52
N ALA A 134 -6.66 -9.27 5.38
CA ALA A 134 -6.23 -8.41 6.47
C ALA A 134 -6.05 -6.97 5.96
N TYR A 135 -5.74 -6.07 6.88
CA TYR A 135 -5.38 -4.68 6.59
C TYR A 135 -3.94 -4.40 7.02
N THR A 136 -3.18 -3.66 6.20
CA THR A 136 -1.78 -3.33 6.49
C THR A 136 -1.59 -2.04 7.29
N GLY A 137 -2.66 -1.42 7.77
CA GLY A 137 -2.61 -0.24 8.62
C GLY A 137 -2.35 -0.59 10.09
N SER A 138 -1.98 0.42 10.88
CA SER A 138 -1.75 0.30 12.33
C SER A 138 -3.02 0.00 13.11
N GLU A 139 -4.15 0.55 12.65
CA GLU A 139 -5.48 0.37 13.23
C GLU A 139 -6.42 -0.20 12.17
N ARG A 140 -7.55 -0.79 12.60
CA ARG A 140 -8.53 -1.35 11.69
C ARG A 140 -9.14 -0.28 10.80
N PHE A 141 -9.37 -0.63 9.54
CA PHE A 141 -10.02 0.25 8.58
C PHE A 141 -11.51 0.38 8.92
N GLU A 142 -11.97 1.60 9.17
CA GLU A 142 -13.32 1.89 9.69
C GLU A 142 -14.43 1.21 8.88
N GLN A 143 -14.38 1.34 7.55
CA GLN A 143 -15.40 0.78 6.64
C GLN A 143 -15.37 -0.75 6.56
N LEU A 144 -14.35 -1.40 7.11
CA LEU A 144 -14.16 -2.86 7.19
C LEU A 144 -13.64 -3.25 8.59
N SER A 145 -14.22 -2.68 9.64
CA SER A 145 -13.76 -2.83 11.02
C SER A 145 -13.74 -4.28 11.55
N GLN A 146 -14.51 -5.18 10.91
CA GLN A 146 -14.45 -6.62 11.21
C GLN A 146 -13.14 -7.28 10.74
N LEU A 147 -12.41 -6.66 9.80
CA LEU A 147 -11.18 -7.21 9.26
C LEU A 147 -9.99 -6.89 10.19
N PRO A 148 -9.18 -7.87 10.59
CA PRO A 148 -8.03 -7.62 11.44
C PRO A 148 -6.90 -6.90 10.69
N THR A 149 -6.04 -6.21 11.44
CA THR A 149 -4.76 -5.72 10.91
C THR A 149 -3.74 -6.86 10.85
N MET A 150 -2.67 -6.68 10.08
CA MET A 150 -1.54 -7.63 10.05
C MET A 150 -0.92 -7.79 11.44
N LYS A 151 -0.81 -6.69 12.22
CA LYS A 151 -0.28 -6.73 13.59
C LYS A 151 -1.17 -7.53 14.55
N GLU A 152 -2.49 -7.39 14.47
CA GLU A 152 -3.43 -8.19 15.26
C GLU A 152 -3.33 -9.70 14.96
N LEU A 153 -2.92 -10.06 13.74
CA LEU A 153 -2.64 -11.44 13.33
C LEU A 153 -1.24 -11.93 13.73
N GLY A 154 -0.45 -11.10 14.40
CA GLY A 154 0.92 -11.44 14.85
C GLY A 154 1.99 -11.26 13.78
N TYR A 155 1.69 -10.60 12.65
CA TYR A 155 2.67 -10.28 11.62
C TYR A 155 3.20 -8.87 11.80
N ASP A 156 4.52 -8.70 11.87
CA ASP A 156 5.17 -7.39 11.92
C ASP A 156 5.22 -6.76 10.52
N MET A 157 4.06 -6.37 10.05
CA MET A 157 3.88 -5.68 8.78
C MET A 157 2.90 -4.53 8.93
N GLU A 158 3.43 -3.33 8.73
CA GLU A 158 2.65 -2.12 8.49
C GLU A 158 3.12 -1.52 7.18
N PHE A 159 2.21 -1.28 6.25
CA PHE A 159 2.55 -0.75 4.94
C PHE A 159 1.46 0.19 4.44
N CYS A 160 1.67 1.48 4.72
CA CYS A 160 0.80 2.55 4.31
C CYS A 160 1.53 3.51 3.38
N ILE A 161 0.80 4.17 2.53
CA ILE A 161 1.30 5.09 1.53
C ILE A 161 0.78 6.48 1.87
N LYS A 162 1.69 7.44 1.94
CA LYS A 162 1.38 8.85 2.15
C LYS A 162 1.58 9.64 0.87
N SER A 163 0.84 10.71 0.72
CA SER A 163 1.07 11.69 -0.34
C SER A 163 2.14 12.67 0.11
N TRP A 164 3.40 12.38 -0.21
CA TRP A 164 4.51 13.27 0.07
C TRP A 164 4.67 14.34 -1.00
N TRP A 165 4.84 15.57 -0.57
CA TRP A 165 5.07 16.74 -1.40
C TRP A 165 6.54 17.13 -1.30
N PHE A 166 7.15 17.33 -2.46
CA PHE A 166 8.55 17.71 -2.58
C PHE A 166 8.69 18.93 -3.46
N ALA A 167 9.68 19.76 -3.17
CA ALA A 167 10.13 20.86 -4.01
C ALA A 167 11.51 20.53 -4.61
N PRO A 168 11.91 21.18 -5.70
CA PRO A 168 13.26 21.07 -6.24
C PRO A 168 14.31 21.46 -5.20
N LYS A 169 15.50 20.84 -5.29
CA LYS A 169 16.64 21.19 -4.41
C LYS A 169 17.00 22.66 -4.55
N GLY A 170 17.24 23.31 -3.42
CA GLY A 170 17.55 24.74 -3.36
C GLY A 170 16.35 25.66 -3.41
N THR A 171 15.11 25.15 -3.33
CA THR A 171 13.92 25.99 -3.13
C THR A 171 14.05 26.78 -1.82
N PRO A 172 13.81 28.12 -1.81
CA PRO A 172 13.90 28.93 -0.60
C PRO A 172 13.00 28.39 0.51
N GLN A 173 13.50 28.42 1.75
CA GLN A 173 12.76 27.89 2.92
C GLN A 173 11.41 28.59 3.11
N GLU A 174 11.34 29.90 2.88
CA GLU A 174 10.07 30.66 2.95
C GLU A 174 8.99 30.10 2.01
N ALA A 175 9.37 29.68 0.80
CA ALA A 175 8.45 29.07 -0.16
C ALA A 175 8.00 27.67 0.30
N ILE A 176 8.92 26.90 0.87
CA ILE A 176 8.61 25.58 1.45
C ILE A 176 7.62 25.74 2.60
N ASP A 177 7.89 26.63 3.55
CA ASP A 177 7.05 26.89 4.72
C ASP A 177 5.67 27.43 4.33
N GLY A 178 5.63 28.35 3.35
CA GLY A 178 4.36 28.88 2.82
C GLY A 178 3.50 27.78 2.18
N PHE A 179 4.12 26.87 1.40
CA PHE A 179 3.39 25.78 0.77
C PHE A 179 2.97 24.72 1.80
N ALA A 180 3.83 24.38 2.76
CA ALA A 180 3.47 23.47 3.85
C ALA A 180 2.28 23.99 4.66
N SER A 181 2.27 25.28 4.99
CA SER A 181 1.16 25.96 5.70
C SER A 181 -0.14 25.90 4.91
N ALA A 182 -0.09 26.12 3.59
CA ALA A 182 -1.26 26.02 2.72
C ALA A 182 -1.81 24.60 2.65
N LEU A 183 -0.93 23.59 2.56
CA LEU A 183 -1.31 22.17 2.62
C LEU A 183 -1.95 21.83 3.96
N GLN A 184 -1.37 22.26 5.08
CA GLN A 184 -1.93 22.05 6.41
C GLN A 184 -3.33 22.65 6.55
N ALA A 185 -3.51 23.89 6.11
CA ALA A 185 -4.83 24.52 6.11
C ALA A 185 -5.85 23.75 5.25
N SER A 186 -5.40 23.18 4.13
CA SER A 186 -6.25 22.39 3.24
C SER A 186 -6.76 21.11 3.92
N THR A 187 -5.94 20.44 4.75
CA THR A 187 -6.34 19.19 5.43
C THR A 187 -7.48 19.36 6.42
N SER A 188 -7.74 20.59 6.86
CA SER A 188 -8.84 20.93 7.77
C SER A 188 -10.16 21.29 7.05
N THR A 189 -10.16 21.35 5.71
CA THR A 189 -11.36 21.72 4.96
C THR A 189 -12.30 20.53 4.74
N ASP A 190 -13.61 20.75 4.86
CA ASP A 190 -14.63 19.73 4.56
C ASP A 190 -14.47 19.12 3.17
N ARG A 191 -14.06 19.92 2.18
CA ARG A 191 -13.85 19.45 0.81
C ARG A 191 -12.75 18.40 0.76
N TYR A 192 -11.64 18.65 1.45
CA TYR A 192 -10.50 17.71 1.48
C TYR A 192 -10.86 16.44 2.26
N GLN A 193 -11.51 16.58 3.41
CA GLN A 193 -11.94 15.44 4.22
C GLN A 193 -12.90 14.52 3.45
N LYS A 194 -13.93 15.07 2.81
CA LYS A 194 -14.84 14.31 1.94
C LYS A 194 -14.13 13.64 0.76
N PHE A 195 -13.12 14.31 0.20
CA PHE A 195 -12.29 13.68 -0.84
C PHE A 195 -11.54 12.47 -0.30
N LEU A 196 -10.88 12.58 0.85
CA LEU A 196 -10.16 11.48 1.48
C LEU A 196 -11.10 10.30 1.83
N GLU A 197 -12.24 10.57 2.44
CA GLU A 197 -13.28 9.57 2.72
C GLU A 197 -13.71 8.82 1.47
N SER A 198 -13.97 9.55 0.38
CA SER A 198 -14.37 8.96 -0.92
C SER A 198 -13.28 8.05 -1.52
N LYS A 199 -12.04 8.20 -1.07
CA LYS A 199 -10.87 7.42 -1.50
C LYS A 199 -10.43 6.36 -0.48
N GLY A 200 -11.09 6.31 0.67
CA GLY A 200 -10.67 5.44 1.78
C GLY A 200 -9.28 5.80 2.31
N PHE A 201 -8.96 7.10 2.35
CA PHE A 201 -7.71 7.64 2.88
C PHE A 201 -7.95 8.20 4.28
N ALA A 202 -7.02 7.97 5.19
CA ALA A 202 -6.99 8.66 6.45
C ALA A 202 -6.49 10.11 6.28
N ASN A 203 -7.04 11.04 7.07
CA ASN A 203 -6.53 12.40 7.11
C ASN A 203 -5.23 12.44 7.91
N LEU A 204 -4.20 13.02 7.33
CA LEU A 204 -2.88 13.14 7.90
C LEU A 204 -2.24 14.46 7.45
N PHE A 205 -1.47 15.09 8.33
CA PHE A 205 -0.50 16.11 7.97
C PHE A 205 0.80 15.86 8.73
N LEU A 206 1.92 15.78 8.00
CA LEU A 206 3.26 15.77 8.57
C LEU A 206 4.07 16.90 7.93
N GLY A 207 4.80 17.66 8.74
CA GLY A 207 5.73 18.69 8.32
C GLY A 207 6.99 18.68 9.17
N GLY A 208 8.00 19.46 8.80
CA GLY A 208 9.22 19.62 9.59
C GLY A 208 9.89 18.30 9.97
N ASN A 209 10.22 18.16 11.26
CA ASN A 209 10.93 16.98 11.78
C ASN A 209 10.13 15.68 11.67
N ASP A 210 8.81 15.73 11.85
CA ASP A 210 7.97 14.54 11.76
C ASP A 210 7.96 13.97 10.33
N LEU A 211 7.94 14.85 9.32
CA LEU A 211 8.08 14.46 7.92
C LEU A 211 9.45 13.82 7.64
N GLN A 212 10.53 14.42 8.14
CA GLN A 212 11.88 13.88 7.97
C GLN A 212 12.02 12.49 8.58
N GLN A 213 11.46 12.31 9.78
CA GLN A 213 11.49 11.02 10.47
C GLN A 213 10.65 9.97 9.71
N ASP A 214 9.48 10.35 9.22
CA ASP A 214 8.61 9.49 8.43
C ASP A 214 9.28 9.02 7.13
N LEU A 215 9.90 9.94 6.40
CA LEU A 215 10.67 9.64 5.19
C LEU A 215 11.83 8.68 5.47
N GLN A 216 12.58 8.92 6.54
CA GLN A 216 13.70 8.06 6.92
C GLN A 216 13.25 6.67 7.37
N ASN A 217 12.19 6.57 8.15
CA ASN A 217 11.61 5.30 8.59
C ASN A 217 11.11 4.49 7.38
N THR A 218 10.37 5.15 6.49
CA THR A 218 9.87 4.52 5.27
C THR A 218 11.00 4.07 4.36
N TRP A 219 12.06 4.88 4.19
CA TRP A 219 13.25 4.49 3.44
C TRP A 219 13.90 3.24 4.02
N THR A 220 14.08 3.20 5.34
CA THR A 220 14.70 2.06 6.03
C THR A 220 13.90 0.77 5.83
N ALA A 221 12.56 0.86 5.83
CA ALA A 221 11.68 -0.28 5.61
C ALA A 221 11.67 -0.73 4.13
N ILE A 222 11.69 0.20 3.19
CA ILE A 222 11.54 -0.08 1.75
C ILE A 222 12.85 -0.58 1.11
N GLN A 223 14.01 -0.09 1.53
CA GLN A 223 15.29 -0.39 0.88
C GLN A 223 15.59 -1.90 0.76
N PRO A 224 15.48 -2.73 1.81
CA PRO A 224 15.74 -4.16 1.70
C PRO A 224 14.72 -4.86 0.76
N VAL A 225 13.46 -4.44 0.82
CA VAL A 225 12.38 -4.99 0.00
C VAL A 225 12.58 -4.64 -1.48
N ALA A 226 12.99 -3.40 -1.78
CA ALA A 226 13.27 -2.96 -3.14
C ALA A 226 14.42 -3.76 -3.78
N LYS A 227 15.47 -4.06 -3.01
CA LYS A 227 16.58 -4.91 -3.47
C LYS A 227 16.13 -6.34 -3.79
N LEU A 228 15.21 -6.90 -3.02
CA LEU A 228 14.63 -8.22 -3.28
C LEU A 228 13.73 -8.18 -4.52
N ALA A 229 12.92 -7.15 -4.65
CA ALA A 229 12.03 -6.95 -5.80
C ALA A 229 12.80 -6.77 -7.13
N ALA A 230 14.03 -6.23 -7.10
CA ALA A 230 14.86 -6.05 -8.28
C ALA A 230 15.51 -7.35 -8.81
N LYS A 231 15.61 -8.39 -7.98
CA LYS A 231 16.25 -9.67 -8.31
C LYS A 231 15.32 -10.64 -9.07
N LYS A 232 14.11 -10.25 -9.33
CA LYS A 232 13.08 -11.05 -10.01
C LYS A 232 12.66 -10.39 -11.32
#